data_31c1e67c87c02ad4a1be789b8b53253a
#
_entry.id   31c1e67c87c02ad4a1be789b8b53253a
#
_cell.length_a   1.000
_cell.length_b   1.000
_cell.length_c   1.000
_cell.angle_alpha   90.00
_cell.angle_beta   90.00
_cell.angle_gamma   90.00
#
_symmetry.space_group_name_H-M   'P 1'
#
loop_
_entity.id
_entity.type
_entity.pdbx_description
1 polymer ?
#
loop_
_entity_poly.entity_id
_entity_poly.type
_entity_poly.pdbx_seq_one_letter_code
_entity_poly.pdbx_strand_id
1 'polypeptide(L)'
;MSKNTNGIMGPQVGKIGPVVGYVANGKMIYRAYQRNISNPQTPAQQAHRLKLKTLSQASKDLKRMLGYSLQGAGIEIHTTARNAFIKLNMQSFVTEPEVALDYDRLVVAQGRLAGVVITNEEPLDAGFGYRLRFSAEVPGGNRPTDMLVAALWCPDLREAVDVNGFLTAGEFTAEVALRETWRGHDIHVYAAMVNTLNEPIWLSARYHDGDRQLLPHETSNTAHLKIA
;
A
#
# COMPACT_ATOMS: atom_id res chain seq x y z
N MET A 1 -34.11 11.18 6.15
CA MET A 1 -35.01 10.15 6.69
C MET A 1 -34.18 9.00 7.22
N SER A 2 -34.48 8.50 8.42
CA SER A 2 -33.88 7.25 8.93
C SER A 2 -34.63 6.05 8.31
N LYS A 3 -33.86 4.99 7.99
CA LYS A 3 -34.47 3.73 7.52
C LYS A 3 -34.31 2.69 8.62
N ASN A 4 -35.39 1.98 8.88
CA ASN A 4 -35.44 0.87 9.83
C ASN A 4 -35.62 -0.43 9.04
N THR A 5 -34.72 -1.38 9.14
CA THR A 5 -34.72 -2.59 8.32
C THR A 5 -35.41 -3.78 9.00
N ASN A 6 -35.58 -3.75 10.32
CA ASN A 6 -36.11 -4.89 11.08
C ASN A 6 -37.12 -4.44 12.18
N GLY A 7 -38.08 -3.56 11.87
CA GLY A 7 -39.05 -3.07 12.83
C GLY A 7 -38.46 -2.09 13.88
N ILE A 8 -39.27 -1.70 14.87
CA ILE A 8 -38.88 -0.68 15.87
C ILE A 8 -37.60 -1.00 16.64
N MET A 9 -37.30 -2.27 16.83
CA MET A 9 -36.11 -2.76 17.56
C MET A 9 -34.93 -3.06 16.66
N GLY A 10 -35.05 -2.88 15.36
CA GLY A 10 -33.98 -3.14 14.40
C GLY A 10 -32.95 -2.00 14.29
N PRO A 11 -31.84 -2.23 13.54
CA PRO A 11 -30.82 -1.23 13.32
C PRO A 11 -31.39 -0.02 12.59
N GLN A 12 -31.31 1.13 13.24
CA GLN A 12 -31.81 2.39 12.70
C GLN A 12 -30.69 3.16 12.02
N VAL A 13 -30.71 3.20 10.70
CA VAL A 13 -29.71 3.91 9.89
C VAL A 13 -30.23 5.29 9.48
N GLY A 14 -29.43 6.33 9.71
CA GLY A 14 -29.76 7.71 9.42
C GLY A 14 -29.92 8.56 10.68
N LYS A 15 -30.46 9.77 10.50
CA LYS A 15 -30.66 10.74 11.58
C LYS A 15 -31.93 10.43 12.37
N ILE A 16 -31.78 10.32 13.68
CA ILE A 16 -32.87 10.07 14.63
C ILE A 16 -32.75 11.12 15.73
N GLY A 17 -33.49 12.21 15.59
CA GLY A 17 -33.39 13.31 16.54
C GLY A 17 -31.96 13.89 16.64
N PRO A 18 -31.33 13.87 17.84
CA PRO A 18 -29.97 14.35 18.06
C PRO A 18 -28.90 13.31 17.73
N VAL A 19 -29.27 12.11 17.27
CA VAL A 19 -28.35 11.00 17.03
C VAL A 19 -28.37 10.61 15.55
N VAL A 20 -27.22 10.12 15.06
CA VAL A 20 -27.07 9.49 13.74
C VAL A 20 -26.59 8.06 13.94
N GLY A 21 -27.39 7.09 13.43
CA GLY A 21 -27.02 5.69 13.38
C GLY A 21 -26.46 5.30 12.01
N TYR A 22 -25.43 4.45 11.99
CA TYR A 22 -24.89 3.84 10.78
C TYR A 22 -24.27 2.47 11.09
N VAL A 23 -24.18 1.63 10.06
CA VAL A 23 -23.54 0.32 10.18
C VAL A 23 -22.10 0.41 9.67
N ALA A 24 -21.14 0.00 10.49
CA ALA A 24 -19.74 -0.15 10.09
C ALA A 24 -19.22 -1.51 10.53
N ASN A 25 -18.63 -2.26 9.61
CA ASN A 25 -18.08 -3.61 9.85
C ASN A 25 -19.10 -4.56 10.52
N GLY A 26 -20.36 -4.51 10.07
CA GLY A 26 -21.43 -5.33 10.65
C GLY A 26 -21.94 -4.88 12.02
N LYS A 27 -21.36 -3.83 12.61
CA LYS A 27 -21.78 -3.29 13.91
C LYS A 27 -22.57 -2.00 13.75
N MET A 28 -23.64 -1.88 14.53
CA MET A 28 -24.42 -0.66 14.60
C MET A 28 -23.72 0.37 15.49
N ILE A 29 -23.46 1.55 14.93
CA ILE A 29 -22.79 2.65 15.63
C ILE A 29 -23.72 3.85 15.69
N TYR A 30 -23.81 4.46 16.87
CA TYR A 30 -24.54 5.70 17.07
C TYR A 30 -23.59 6.82 17.47
N ARG A 31 -23.76 8.00 16.88
CA ARG A 31 -23.00 9.21 17.24
C ARG A 31 -23.94 10.40 17.39
N ALA A 32 -23.54 11.36 18.20
CA ALA A 32 -24.25 12.62 18.30
C ALA A 32 -24.25 13.36 16.96
N TYR A 33 -25.39 13.93 16.59
CA TYR A 33 -25.49 14.78 15.41
C TYR A 33 -24.92 16.17 15.73
N GLN A 34 -23.81 16.53 15.05
CA GLN A 34 -23.26 17.87 15.11
C GLN A 34 -23.95 18.78 14.09
N ARG A 35 -24.63 19.82 14.57
CA ARG A 35 -25.29 20.80 13.70
C ARG A 35 -24.31 21.77 13.07
N ASN A 36 -23.32 22.23 13.85
CA ASN A 36 -22.31 23.19 13.42
C ASN A 36 -20.94 22.51 13.49
N ILE A 37 -20.33 22.26 12.34
CA ILE A 37 -18.98 21.70 12.24
C ILE A 37 -18.03 22.88 12.03
N SER A 38 -17.21 23.20 13.05
CA SER A 38 -16.12 24.13 12.89
C SER A 38 -15.01 23.50 12.07
N ASN A 39 -14.54 24.20 11.04
CA ASN A 39 -13.41 23.80 10.21
C ASN A 39 -12.38 24.93 10.16
N PRO A 40 -11.55 25.09 11.19
CA PRO A 40 -10.65 26.23 11.35
C PRO A 40 -9.51 26.29 10.33
N GLN A 41 -9.30 25.22 9.56
CA GLN A 41 -8.27 25.13 8.50
C GLN A 41 -6.87 25.53 9.00
N THR A 42 -6.51 25.09 10.19
CA THR A 42 -5.15 25.35 10.72
C THR A 42 -4.07 24.76 9.81
N PRO A 43 -2.84 25.32 9.80
CA PRO A 43 -1.73 24.77 9.00
C PRO A 43 -1.51 23.28 9.24
N ALA A 44 -1.58 22.83 10.49
CA ALA A 44 -1.45 21.41 10.85
C ALA A 44 -2.57 20.54 10.22
N GLN A 45 -3.81 21.04 10.22
CA GLN A 45 -4.92 20.32 9.57
C GLN A 45 -4.76 20.30 8.06
N GLN A 46 -4.27 21.36 7.45
CA GLN A 46 -4.01 21.42 6.01
C GLN A 46 -2.90 20.42 5.62
N ALA A 47 -1.78 20.42 6.35
CA ALA A 47 -0.69 19.47 6.16
C ALA A 47 -1.17 18.00 6.29
N HIS A 48 -1.96 17.70 7.34
CA HIS A 48 -2.51 16.36 7.54
C HIS A 48 -3.45 15.93 6.38
N ARG A 49 -4.31 16.84 5.91
CA ARG A 49 -5.19 16.58 4.77
C ARG A 49 -4.42 16.38 3.48
N LEU A 50 -3.32 17.13 3.27
CA LEU A 50 -2.44 16.95 2.11
C LEU A 50 -1.82 15.56 2.14
N LYS A 51 -1.23 15.14 3.27
CA LYS A 51 -0.67 13.79 3.46
C LYS A 51 -1.71 12.70 3.16
N LEU A 52 -2.91 12.84 3.73
CA LEU A 52 -4.00 11.88 3.51
C LEU A 52 -4.43 11.83 2.03
N LYS A 53 -4.52 12.99 1.37
CA LYS A 53 -4.86 13.08 -0.06
C LYS A 53 -3.81 12.37 -0.92
N THR A 54 -2.53 12.63 -0.69
CA THR A 54 -1.41 12.03 -1.43
C THR A 54 -1.39 10.52 -1.27
N LEU A 55 -1.45 10.00 -0.03
CA LEU A 55 -1.50 8.55 0.22
C LEU A 55 -2.77 7.89 -0.33
N SER A 56 -3.89 8.58 -0.23
CA SER A 56 -5.14 8.10 -0.82
C SER A 56 -5.05 7.96 -2.33
N GLN A 57 -4.29 8.84 -2.98
CA GLN A 57 -4.02 8.78 -4.40
C GLN A 57 -3.07 7.63 -4.72
N ALA A 58 -1.90 7.57 -4.10
CA ALA A 58 -0.94 6.47 -4.24
C ALA A 58 -1.59 5.10 -4.05
N SER A 59 -2.49 4.97 -3.06
CA SER A 59 -3.24 3.74 -2.83
C SER A 59 -4.22 3.34 -3.94
N LYS A 60 -4.65 4.29 -4.78
CA LYS A 60 -5.46 3.98 -5.96
C LYS A 60 -4.59 3.51 -7.11
N ASP A 61 -3.45 4.17 -7.30
CA ASP A 61 -2.51 3.88 -8.36
C ASP A 61 -1.89 2.48 -8.15
N LEU A 62 -1.52 2.13 -6.92
CA LEU A 62 -0.97 0.83 -6.51
C LEU A 62 -2.03 -0.20 -6.08
N LYS A 63 -3.30 0.00 -6.42
CA LYS A 63 -4.43 -0.80 -5.90
C LYS A 63 -4.24 -2.30 -6.03
N ARG A 64 -3.74 -2.80 -7.16
CA ARG A 64 -3.59 -4.24 -7.41
C ARG A 64 -2.51 -4.83 -6.52
N MET A 65 -1.33 -4.23 -6.50
CA MET A 65 -0.24 -4.65 -5.64
C MET A 65 -0.68 -4.67 -4.16
N LEU A 66 -1.24 -3.55 -3.66
CA LEU A 66 -1.69 -3.45 -2.26
C LEU A 66 -2.80 -4.45 -1.92
N GLY A 67 -3.64 -4.81 -2.89
CA GLY A 67 -4.67 -5.84 -2.74
C GLY A 67 -4.09 -7.21 -2.41
N TYR A 68 -2.91 -7.54 -2.91
CA TYR A 68 -2.18 -8.75 -2.54
C TYR A 68 -1.34 -8.54 -1.29
N SER A 69 -0.58 -7.45 -1.25
CA SER A 69 0.49 -7.25 -0.29
C SER A 69 0.04 -6.74 1.08
N LEU A 70 -1.09 -6.09 1.23
CA LEU A 70 -1.60 -5.56 2.51
C LEU A 70 -2.99 -6.10 2.91
N GLN A 71 -3.52 -7.08 2.19
CA GLN A 71 -4.83 -7.65 2.55
C GLN A 71 -4.79 -8.32 3.93
N GLY A 72 -3.75 -9.10 4.21
CA GLY A 72 -3.55 -9.75 5.51
C GLY A 72 -3.43 -8.74 6.65
N ALA A 73 -2.59 -7.72 6.48
CA ALA A 73 -2.45 -6.63 7.44
C ALA A 73 -3.78 -5.86 7.66
N GLY A 74 -4.55 -5.68 6.59
CA GLY A 74 -5.89 -5.09 6.67
C GLY A 74 -6.86 -5.92 7.51
N ILE A 75 -6.87 -7.24 7.32
CA ILE A 75 -7.72 -8.17 8.08
C ILE A 75 -7.34 -8.14 9.57
N GLU A 76 -6.05 -8.21 9.89
CA GLU A 76 -5.56 -8.24 11.26
C GLU A 76 -5.99 -7.00 12.07
N ILE A 77 -5.98 -5.83 11.45
CA ILE A 77 -6.42 -4.58 12.09
C ILE A 77 -7.89 -4.21 11.77
N HIS A 78 -8.68 -5.15 11.28
CA HIS A 78 -10.10 -4.97 10.92
C HIS A 78 -10.36 -3.80 9.97
N THR A 79 -9.51 -3.64 8.96
CA THR A 79 -9.61 -2.58 7.98
C THR A 79 -9.33 -3.08 6.56
N THR A 80 -9.31 -2.20 5.59
CA THR A 80 -8.96 -2.54 4.20
C THR A 80 -7.47 -2.37 3.94
N ALA A 81 -6.92 -3.07 2.93
CA ALA A 81 -5.53 -2.91 2.49
C ALA A 81 -5.17 -1.43 2.23
N ARG A 82 -6.08 -0.66 1.64
CA ARG A 82 -5.92 0.78 1.44
C ARG A 82 -5.74 1.54 2.76
N ASN A 83 -6.58 1.27 3.74
CA ASN A 83 -6.49 1.95 5.03
C ASN A 83 -5.25 1.50 5.81
N ALA A 84 -4.84 0.23 5.69
CA ALA A 84 -3.57 -0.26 6.22
C ALA A 84 -2.39 0.51 5.60
N PHE A 85 -2.36 0.64 4.27
CA PHE A 85 -1.34 1.42 3.55
C PHE A 85 -1.28 2.87 4.05
N ILE A 86 -2.42 3.55 4.15
CA ILE A 86 -2.47 4.93 4.64
C ILE A 86 -1.93 5.02 6.07
N LYS A 87 -2.36 4.11 6.96
CA LYS A 87 -1.91 4.10 8.36
C LYS A 87 -0.40 3.91 8.47
N LEU A 88 0.17 2.96 7.73
CA LEU A 88 1.61 2.65 7.76
C LEU A 88 2.46 3.82 7.22
N ASN A 89 1.94 4.58 6.25
CA ASN A 89 2.72 5.57 5.54
C ASN A 89 2.44 7.04 5.94
N MET A 90 1.66 7.28 6.99
CA MET A 90 1.40 8.67 7.46
C MET A 90 2.66 9.41 7.91
N GLN A 91 3.73 8.68 8.25
CA GLN A 91 5.03 9.24 8.66
C GLN A 91 6.06 9.27 7.53
N SER A 92 5.76 8.69 6.36
CA SER A 92 6.64 8.64 5.19
C SER A 92 6.58 9.93 4.38
N PHE A 93 6.78 11.07 5.05
CA PHE A 93 6.80 12.38 4.44
C PHE A 93 7.98 13.21 4.90
N VAL A 94 8.64 13.85 3.97
CA VAL A 94 9.55 14.96 4.23
C VAL A 94 8.70 16.21 4.46
N THR A 95 9.04 17.00 5.47
CA THR A 95 8.26 18.18 5.87
C THR A 95 8.94 19.50 5.52
N GLU A 96 10.20 19.48 5.12
CA GLU A 96 10.99 20.65 4.77
C GLU A 96 11.69 20.42 3.42
N PRO A 97 11.67 21.37 2.48
CA PRO A 97 11.03 22.69 2.53
C PRO A 97 9.49 22.62 2.37
N GLU A 98 8.98 21.55 1.77
CA GLU A 98 7.55 21.32 1.54
C GLU A 98 7.17 19.91 1.97
N VAL A 99 5.87 19.69 2.21
CA VAL A 99 5.33 18.38 2.56
C VAL A 99 5.29 17.52 1.29
N ALA A 100 6.30 16.66 1.11
CA ALA A 100 6.41 15.74 -0.01
C ALA A 100 6.44 14.28 0.48
N LEU A 101 5.92 13.37 -0.33
CA LEU A 101 5.99 11.94 -0.05
C LEU A 101 7.41 11.43 -0.28
N ASP A 102 7.93 10.73 0.72
CA ASP A 102 9.22 10.04 0.62
C ASP A 102 8.97 8.63 0.06
N TYR A 103 9.28 8.47 -1.21
CA TYR A 103 9.02 7.22 -1.94
C TYR A 103 9.88 6.06 -1.44
N ASP A 104 11.09 6.35 -0.94
CA ASP A 104 12.02 5.33 -0.43
C ASP A 104 11.54 4.73 0.90
N ARG A 105 10.72 5.48 1.64
CA ARG A 105 10.15 5.06 2.91
C ARG A 105 8.77 4.46 2.81
N LEU A 106 8.23 4.29 1.60
CA LEU A 106 6.90 3.72 1.45
C LEU A 106 6.89 2.23 1.81
N VAL A 107 6.01 1.90 2.75
CA VAL A 107 5.70 0.53 3.15
C VAL A 107 4.55 0.02 2.29
N VAL A 108 4.84 -0.84 1.33
CA VAL A 108 3.83 -1.43 0.43
C VAL A 108 3.46 -2.86 0.82
N ALA A 109 4.21 -3.46 1.72
CA ALA A 109 3.99 -4.82 2.20
C ALA A 109 4.31 -4.93 3.68
N GLN A 110 3.59 -5.81 4.37
CA GLN A 110 3.81 -6.11 5.78
C GLN A 110 3.50 -7.58 6.05
N GLY A 111 4.43 -8.32 6.65
CA GLY A 111 4.23 -9.74 6.96
C GLY A 111 5.50 -10.44 7.45
N ARG A 112 5.49 -11.77 7.38
CA ARG A 112 6.53 -12.66 7.93
C ARG A 112 7.37 -13.35 6.85
N LEU A 113 7.07 -13.16 5.58
CA LEU A 113 7.86 -13.75 4.50
C LEU A 113 9.20 -13.02 4.36
N ALA A 114 10.20 -13.77 3.91
CA ALA A 114 11.49 -13.17 3.57
C ALA A 114 11.31 -12.16 2.44
N GLY A 115 12.11 -11.10 2.48
CA GLY A 115 12.06 -10.04 1.51
C GLY A 115 12.59 -10.44 0.14
N VAL A 116 12.42 -9.52 -0.79
CA VAL A 116 12.93 -9.60 -2.16
C VAL A 116 13.88 -8.43 -2.36
N VAL A 117 14.93 -8.66 -3.11
CA VAL A 117 15.89 -7.64 -3.54
C VAL A 117 15.82 -7.52 -5.06
N ILE A 118 15.81 -6.31 -5.57
CA ILE A 118 16.03 -6.05 -6.99
C ILE A 118 17.52 -6.02 -7.22
N THR A 119 18.04 -7.03 -7.94
CA THR A 119 19.48 -7.24 -8.09
C THR A 119 20.05 -6.62 -9.35
N ASN A 120 19.26 -6.45 -10.37
CA ASN A 120 19.67 -5.85 -11.63
C ASN A 120 18.51 -5.19 -12.35
N GLU A 121 18.82 -4.12 -13.06
CA GLU A 121 17.93 -3.38 -13.92
C GLU A 121 18.66 -3.03 -15.23
N GLU A 122 18.07 -3.39 -16.32
CA GLU A 122 18.63 -3.13 -17.65
C GLU A 122 17.53 -2.57 -18.56
N PRO A 123 17.83 -1.54 -19.37
CA PRO A 123 16.88 -1.11 -20.39
C PRO A 123 16.65 -2.23 -21.40
N LEU A 124 15.46 -2.31 -21.96
CA LEU A 124 15.15 -3.26 -23.02
C LEU A 124 15.88 -2.87 -24.33
N ASP A 125 16.35 -3.88 -25.05
CA ASP A 125 17.02 -3.68 -26.37
C ASP A 125 16.08 -3.09 -27.42
N ALA A 126 14.77 -3.35 -27.29
CA ALA A 126 13.76 -2.86 -28.21
C ALA A 126 12.62 -2.17 -27.46
N GLY A 127 12.33 -0.90 -27.83
CA GLY A 127 11.27 -0.13 -27.20
C GLY A 127 11.70 0.56 -25.91
N PHE A 128 10.72 1.04 -25.15
CA PHE A 128 10.93 1.66 -23.84
C PHE A 128 10.46 0.71 -22.74
N GLY A 129 11.34 0.38 -21.81
CA GLY A 129 11.04 -0.54 -20.72
C GLY A 129 12.32 -1.05 -20.06
N TYR A 130 12.13 -1.96 -19.11
CA TYR A 130 13.21 -2.48 -18.26
C TYR A 130 13.11 -3.98 -18.10
N ARG A 131 14.28 -4.61 -18.09
CA ARG A 131 14.47 -5.96 -17.57
C ARG A 131 14.87 -5.87 -16.10
N LEU A 132 14.03 -6.40 -15.24
CA LEU A 132 14.21 -6.39 -13.78
C LEU A 132 14.50 -7.80 -13.31
N ARG A 133 15.55 -7.95 -12.51
CA ARG A 133 15.88 -9.20 -11.84
C ARG A 133 15.63 -9.09 -10.35
N PHE A 134 14.86 -10.02 -9.84
CA PHE A 134 14.51 -10.13 -8.43
C PHE A 134 15.16 -11.38 -7.84
N SER A 135 15.69 -11.27 -6.65
CA SER A 135 16.20 -12.42 -5.88
C SER A 135 15.61 -12.45 -4.48
N ALA A 136 15.54 -13.64 -3.89
CA ALA A 136 15.15 -13.78 -2.50
C ALA A 136 16.22 -13.12 -1.60
N GLU A 137 15.81 -12.31 -0.62
CA GLU A 137 16.73 -11.69 0.35
C GLU A 137 17.47 -12.75 1.17
N VAL A 138 16.78 -13.84 1.53
CA VAL A 138 17.35 -14.99 2.22
C VAL A 138 17.25 -16.21 1.33
N PRO A 139 18.35 -16.85 0.92
CA PRO A 139 18.32 -18.08 0.14
C PRO A 139 17.49 -19.16 0.85
N GLY A 140 16.48 -19.71 0.18
CA GLY A 140 15.58 -20.72 0.76
C GLY A 140 14.57 -20.16 1.77
N GLY A 141 14.50 -18.86 1.98
CA GLY A 141 13.56 -18.22 2.91
C GLY A 141 12.10 -18.19 2.41
N ASN A 142 11.89 -18.38 1.12
CA ASN A 142 10.57 -18.42 0.49
C ASN A 142 10.27 -19.80 -0.05
N ARG A 143 9.00 -20.18 -0.05
CA ARG A 143 8.53 -21.44 -0.65
C ARG A 143 8.41 -21.29 -2.16
N PRO A 144 8.54 -22.36 -2.96
CA PRO A 144 8.30 -22.29 -4.41
C PRO A 144 6.89 -21.82 -4.79
N THR A 145 5.94 -21.91 -3.85
CA THR A 145 4.55 -21.49 -4.00
C THR A 145 4.32 -20.03 -3.65
N ASP A 146 5.30 -19.35 -3.05
CA ASP A 146 5.17 -17.93 -2.71
C ASP A 146 5.33 -17.12 -3.99
N MET A 147 4.44 -16.15 -4.18
CA MET A 147 4.37 -15.35 -5.39
C MET A 147 5.06 -14.01 -5.17
N LEU A 148 5.92 -13.64 -6.10
CA LEU A 148 6.41 -12.28 -6.22
C LEU A 148 5.30 -11.38 -6.76
N VAL A 149 5.05 -10.29 -6.08
CA VAL A 149 4.20 -9.20 -6.56
C VAL A 149 5.05 -7.94 -6.61
N ALA A 150 5.17 -7.34 -7.78
CA ALA A 150 5.90 -6.09 -7.96
C ALA A 150 5.05 -5.08 -8.75
N ALA A 151 5.35 -3.82 -8.57
CA ALA A 151 4.76 -2.73 -9.33
C ALA A 151 5.82 -1.69 -9.69
N LEU A 152 5.84 -1.29 -10.95
CA LEU A 152 6.50 -0.08 -11.41
C LEU A 152 5.48 1.03 -11.37
N TRP A 153 5.77 2.09 -10.67
CA TRP A 153 4.86 3.21 -10.48
C TRP A 153 5.50 4.54 -10.87
N CYS A 154 4.80 5.28 -11.71
CA CYS A 154 5.11 6.66 -12.06
C CYS A 154 4.11 7.60 -11.36
N PRO A 155 4.51 8.28 -10.28
CA PRO A 155 3.61 9.16 -9.53
C PRO A 155 3.09 10.33 -10.34
N ASP A 156 3.91 10.91 -11.22
CA ASP A 156 3.56 12.07 -12.04
C ASP A 156 2.43 11.75 -13.01
N LEU A 157 2.50 10.60 -13.65
CA LEU A 157 1.47 10.13 -14.58
C LEU A 157 0.33 9.40 -13.87
N ARG A 158 0.51 9.04 -12.57
CA ARG A 158 -0.45 8.31 -11.76
C ARG A 158 -0.80 6.94 -12.36
N GLU A 159 0.19 6.33 -12.97
CA GLU A 159 0.09 5.02 -13.60
C GLU A 159 1.00 4.02 -12.87
N ALA A 160 0.55 2.77 -12.81
CA ALA A 160 1.36 1.66 -12.32
C ALA A 160 1.22 0.46 -13.25
N VAL A 161 2.32 -0.26 -13.42
CA VAL A 161 2.38 -1.53 -14.15
C VAL A 161 2.73 -2.62 -13.16
N ASP A 162 1.83 -3.60 -13.01
CA ASP A 162 2.04 -4.71 -12.08
C ASP A 162 2.80 -5.85 -12.77
N VAL A 163 3.69 -6.46 -12.00
CA VAL A 163 4.48 -7.63 -12.38
C VAL A 163 4.30 -8.70 -11.32
N ASN A 164 3.87 -9.88 -11.72
CA ASN A 164 3.68 -11.00 -10.82
C ASN A 164 4.41 -12.22 -11.35
N GLY A 165 5.01 -13.01 -10.46
CA GLY A 165 5.75 -14.21 -10.83
C GLY A 165 6.11 -15.09 -9.64
N PHE A 166 6.85 -16.14 -9.91
CA PHE A 166 7.36 -17.05 -8.88
C PHE A 166 8.89 -17.06 -8.94
N LEU A 167 9.54 -17.06 -7.78
CA LEU A 167 10.99 -17.18 -7.71
C LEU A 167 11.41 -18.62 -8.00
N THR A 168 11.82 -18.87 -9.22
CA THR A 168 12.39 -20.18 -9.61
C THR A 168 13.86 -20.21 -9.22
N ALA A 169 14.25 -21.19 -8.41
CA ALA A 169 15.61 -21.27 -7.83
C ALA A 169 16.05 -20.00 -7.06
N GLY A 170 15.09 -19.25 -6.51
CA GLY A 170 15.37 -18.03 -5.75
C GLY A 170 15.50 -16.76 -6.58
N GLU A 171 15.30 -16.85 -7.89
CA GLU A 171 15.37 -15.70 -8.80
C GLU A 171 14.15 -15.63 -9.71
N PHE A 172 13.82 -14.41 -10.12
CA PHE A 172 12.80 -14.14 -11.13
C PHE A 172 13.25 -12.96 -11.99
N THR A 173 13.12 -13.08 -13.29
CA THR A 173 13.41 -12.01 -14.24
C THR A 173 12.12 -11.63 -14.97
N ALA A 174 11.83 -10.33 -15.00
CA ALA A 174 10.70 -9.79 -15.72
C ALA A 174 11.15 -8.74 -16.73
N GLU A 175 10.63 -8.83 -17.95
CA GLU A 175 10.72 -7.77 -18.94
C GLU A 175 9.43 -6.97 -18.93
N VAL A 176 9.55 -5.68 -18.65
CA VAL A 176 8.41 -4.78 -18.51
C VAL A 176 8.51 -3.69 -19.59
N ALA A 177 7.66 -3.79 -20.60
CA ALA A 177 7.52 -2.74 -21.59
C ALA A 177 6.66 -1.62 -20.99
N LEU A 178 7.15 -0.40 -21.08
CA LEU A 178 6.50 0.81 -20.62
C LEU A 178 6.06 1.67 -21.81
N ARG A 179 5.13 2.56 -21.56
CA ARG A 179 4.72 3.54 -22.56
C ARG A 179 5.78 4.61 -22.72
N GLU A 180 5.96 5.13 -23.92
CA GLU A 180 6.88 6.25 -24.18
C GLU A 180 6.56 7.50 -23.34
N THR A 181 5.32 7.65 -22.88
CA THR A 181 4.91 8.75 -21.99
C THR A 181 5.61 8.76 -20.65
N TRP A 182 6.20 7.63 -20.23
CA TRP A 182 6.93 7.52 -18.96
C TRP A 182 8.38 7.99 -19.07
N ARG A 183 8.86 8.22 -20.29
CA ARG A 183 10.24 8.68 -20.52
C ARG A 183 10.47 10.06 -19.91
N GLY A 184 11.52 10.19 -19.10
CA GLY A 184 11.86 11.42 -18.39
C GLY A 184 11.10 11.66 -17.09
N HIS A 185 10.33 10.68 -16.62
CA HIS A 185 9.69 10.70 -15.31
C HIS A 185 10.38 9.74 -14.34
N ASP A 186 10.33 10.07 -13.06
CA ASP A 186 10.82 9.18 -12.01
C ASP A 186 9.91 7.93 -11.91
N ILE A 187 10.53 6.75 -11.96
CA ILE A 187 9.83 5.46 -11.84
C ILE A 187 10.27 4.77 -10.55
N HIS A 188 9.32 4.41 -9.72
CA HIS A 188 9.56 3.70 -8.48
C HIS A 188 9.15 2.23 -8.62
N VAL A 189 10.05 1.33 -8.27
CA VAL A 189 9.80 -0.12 -8.30
C VAL A 189 9.61 -0.62 -6.88
N TYR A 190 8.47 -1.24 -6.62
CA TYR A 190 8.16 -1.89 -5.35
C TYR A 190 7.98 -3.37 -5.57
N ALA A 191 8.52 -4.19 -4.68
CA ALA A 191 8.37 -5.64 -4.76
C ALA A 191 8.12 -6.26 -3.39
N ALA A 192 7.36 -7.34 -3.36
CA ALA A 192 7.05 -8.08 -2.15
C ALA A 192 6.75 -9.55 -2.46
N MET A 193 6.99 -10.43 -1.48
CA MET A 193 6.54 -11.82 -1.53
C MET A 193 5.18 -11.98 -0.87
N VAL A 194 4.34 -12.80 -1.48
CA VAL A 194 2.97 -13.07 -1.03
C VAL A 194 2.74 -14.58 -1.01
N ASN A 195 2.20 -15.08 0.09
CA ASN A 195 1.79 -16.48 0.17
C ASN A 195 0.46 -16.70 -0.56
N THR A 196 0.41 -17.64 -1.49
CA THR A 196 -0.78 -17.96 -2.29
C THR A 196 -1.61 -19.11 -1.70
N LEU A 197 -1.11 -19.81 -0.69
CA LEU A 197 -1.80 -20.93 -0.06
C LEU A 197 -2.70 -20.47 1.08
N ASN A 198 -3.95 -20.13 0.84
CA ASN A 198 -5.12 -19.99 1.74
C ASN A 198 -4.91 -19.61 3.23
N GLU A 199 -3.69 -19.36 3.67
CA GLU A 199 -3.41 -18.75 4.96
C GLU A 199 -3.56 -17.23 4.83
N PRO A 200 -3.90 -16.51 5.90
CA PRO A 200 -3.91 -15.06 5.85
C PRO A 200 -2.58 -14.60 5.26
N ILE A 201 -2.65 -13.88 4.15
CA ILE A 201 -1.52 -13.49 3.31
C ILE A 201 -0.55 -12.70 4.20
N TRP A 202 0.49 -13.38 4.65
CA TRP A 202 1.58 -12.82 5.42
C TRP A 202 2.66 -12.39 4.45
N LEU A 203 3.08 -11.18 4.57
CA LEU A 203 3.84 -10.42 3.59
C LEU A 203 5.28 -10.28 4.04
N SER A 204 6.16 -10.03 3.08
CA SER A 204 7.56 -9.71 3.37
C SER A 204 7.63 -8.46 4.24
N ALA A 205 8.26 -8.59 5.38
CA ALA A 205 8.62 -7.49 6.25
C ALA A 205 9.99 -7.77 6.85
N ARG A 206 10.83 -6.76 6.93
CA ARG A 206 12.04 -6.85 7.74
C ARG A 206 11.65 -6.73 9.20
N TYR A 207 12.12 -7.68 10.01
CA TYR A 207 12.12 -7.58 11.44
C TYR A 207 13.51 -7.19 11.90
N HIS A 208 13.61 -6.17 12.73
CA HIS A 208 14.85 -5.95 13.47
C HIS A 208 14.99 -7.04 14.53
N ASP A 209 16.15 -7.70 14.54
CA ASP A 209 16.51 -8.73 15.52
C ASP A 209 16.66 -8.04 16.88
N GLY A 210 15.67 -8.19 17.73
CA GLY A 210 15.69 -7.67 19.11
C GLY A 210 14.35 -7.16 19.62
N ASP A 211 13.64 -6.34 18.88
CA ASP A 211 12.43 -5.66 19.40
C ASP A 211 11.10 -6.12 18.81
N ARG A 212 11.10 -6.99 17.82
CA ARG A 212 9.89 -7.44 17.11
C ARG A 212 8.94 -6.31 16.67
N GLN A 213 9.40 -5.07 16.65
CA GLN A 213 8.67 -3.93 16.13
C GLN A 213 9.06 -3.71 14.68
N LEU A 214 8.05 -3.69 13.82
CA LEU A 214 8.19 -3.31 12.43
C LEU A 214 8.57 -1.83 12.38
N LEU A 215 9.78 -1.52 11.99
CA LEU A 215 10.15 -0.14 11.69
C LEU A 215 9.65 0.20 10.28
N PRO A 216 8.86 1.25 10.10
CA PRO A 216 8.24 1.58 8.81
C PRO A 216 9.22 1.69 7.64
N HIS A 217 10.45 2.12 7.90
CA HIS A 217 11.50 2.30 6.90
C HIS A 217 12.29 1.02 6.58
N GLU A 218 12.06 -0.07 7.31
CA GLU A 218 12.73 -1.36 7.11
C GLU A 218 11.80 -2.42 6.50
N THR A 219 10.53 -2.09 6.30
CA THR A 219 9.50 -3.05 5.89
C THR A 219 9.22 -3.06 4.40
N SER A 220 9.86 -2.21 3.60
CA SER A 220 9.68 -2.20 2.16
C SER A 220 10.94 -2.68 1.45
N ASN A 221 10.82 -3.71 0.65
CA ASN A 221 11.81 -4.04 -0.37
C ASN A 221 11.57 -3.09 -1.55
N THR A 222 12.03 -1.88 -1.40
CA THR A 222 11.92 -0.85 -2.41
C THR A 222 13.25 -0.70 -3.11
N ALA A 223 13.32 -0.96 -4.39
CA ALA A 223 14.37 -0.39 -5.21
C ALA A 223 13.81 0.87 -5.85
N HIS A 224 14.55 1.92 -5.76
CA HIS A 224 14.26 3.19 -6.41
C HIS A 224 14.94 3.22 -7.76
N LEU A 225 14.18 3.22 -8.83
CA LEU A 225 14.68 3.37 -10.18
C LEU A 225 14.46 4.81 -10.63
N LYS A 226 15.52 5.57 -10.70
CA LYS A 226 15.49 6.91 -11.28
C LYS A 226 15.93 6.85 -12.72
N ILE A 227 15.00 7.11 -13.61
CA ILE A 227 15.27 7.25 -15.04
C ILE A 227 15.47 8.74 -15.31
N ALA A 228 16.66 9.07 -15.77
CA ALA A 228 17.00 10.43 -16.23
C ALA A 228 16.57 10.61 -17.71
#